data_ad14da66d6888e1d819e25f246d4cb9a
#
_entry.id   ad14da66d6888e1d819e25f246d4cb9a
#
_cell.length_a   1.000
_cell.length_b   1.000
_cell.length_c   1.000
_cell.angle_alpha   90.00
_cell.angle_beta   90.00
_cell.angle_gamma   90.00
#
_symmetry.space_group_name_H-M   'P 1'
#
loop_
_entity.id
_entity.type
_entity.pdbx_description
1 polymer ?
#
loop_
_entity_poly.entity_id
_entity_poly.type
_entity_poly.pdbx_seq_one_letter_code
_entity_poly.pdbx_strand_id
1 'polypeptide(L)'
;GGTILKTARSETFTTPEGRKKAYKVIQKENINALIIIGGDGSLTGARIFAEEYDVTCIGLPGTIDNDLYGTDFTIGYDTALNTIVECVDKIRDTATSHDRIFFVEVMGRDAGFLAQNSAIASGAEAAIIPEDRTDVDQLETFIGRGFRKTKNSSIVIVTESPENKNGGAIYYADRVKKEYPGYDVRV
;
A
#
# COMPACT_ATOMS: atom_id res chain seq x y z
N GLY A 1 -11.61 5.77 13.48
CA GLY A 1 -11.03 4.48 13.14
C GLY A 1 -9.89 4.08 14.08
N GLY A 2 -9.32 2.96 13.79
CA GLY A 2 -8.23 2.39 14.56
C GLY A 2 -8.67 1.27 15.50
N THR A 3 -7.70 0.63 16.11
CA THR A 3 -7.90 -0.55 16.95
C THR A 3 -7.94 -0.13 18.42
N ILE A 4 -9.06 -0.34 19.10
CA ILE A 4 -9.23 -0.03 20.54
C ILE A 4 -8.18 -0.77 21.38
N LEU A 5 -7.92 -2.04 21.05
CA LEU A 5 -6.94 -2.89 21.75
C LEU A 5 -5.49 -2.55 21.41
N LYS A 6 -5.29 -1.69 20.41
CA LYS A 6 -3.99 -1.39 19.79
C LYS A 6 -3.36 -2.63 19.15
N THR A 7 -2.36 -2.41 18.30
CA THR A 7 -1.59 -3.48 17.66
C THR A 7 -0.12 -3.07 17.62
N ALA A 8 0.77 -4.06 17.57
CA ALA A 8 2.20 -3.85 17.39
C ALA A 8 2.82 -5.05 16.68
N ARG A 9 3.91 -4.81 15.97
CA ARG A 9 4.76 -5.91 15.50
C ARG A 9 5.50 -6.52 16.70
N SER A 10 5.56 -7.85 16.76
CA SER A 10 6.25 -8.58 17.84
C SER A 10 7.45 -9.34 17.26
N GLU A 11 8.61 -8.74 17.33
CA GLU A 11 9.86 -9.41 16.97
C GLU A 11 10.09 -10.67 17.81
N THR A 12 9.69 -10.64 19.07
CA THR A 12 9.80 -11.81 19.96
C THR A 12 9.01 -13.01 19.43
N PHE A 13 7.85 -12.81 18.81
CA PHE A 13 7.03 -13.90 18.30
C PHE A 13 7.66 -14.60 17.08
N THR A 14 8.59 -13.94 16.37
CA THR A 14 9.32 -14.56 15.25
C THR A 14 10.28 -15.65 15.73
N THR A 15 10.64 -15.69 17.01
CA THR A 15 11.54 -16.68 17.60
C THR A 15 10.80 -17.87 18.21
N PRO A 16 11.37 -19.09 18.18
CA PRO A 16 10.77 -20.26 18.87
C PRO A 16 10.53 -20.03 20.35
N GLU A 17 11.44 -19.35 21.04
CA GLU A 17 11.32 -19.03 22.47
C GLU A 17 10.14 -18.10 22.75
N GLY A 18 9.92 -17.12 21.90
CA GLY A 18 8.78 -16.21 22.00
C GLY A 18 7.45 -16.91 21.77
N ARG A 19 7.37 -17.76 20.75
CA ARG A 19 6.18 -18.58 20.50
C ARG A 19 5.90 -19.57 21.65
N LYS A 20 6.95 -20.16 22.23
CA LYS A 20 6.82 -20.99 23.43
C LYS A 20 6.25 -20.23 24.63
N LYS A 21 6.64 -18.98 24.81
CA LYS A 21 6.05 -18.12 25.87
C LYS A 21 4.58 -17.83 25.57
N ALA A 22 4.23 -17.52 24.33
CA ALA A 22 2.85 -17.30 23.90
C ALA A 22 1.99 -18.55 24.16
N TYR A 23 2.49 -19.73 23.80
CA TYR A 23 1.78 -20.99 24.05
C TYR A 23 1.49 -21.23 25.54
N LYS A 24 2.47 -20.95 26.44
CA LYS A 24 2.24 -21.06 27.87
C LYS A 24 1.11 -20.13 28.38
N VAL A 25 0.98 -18.95 27.78
CA VAL A 25 -0.12 -18.02 28.10
C VAL A 25 -1.45 -18.61 27.66
N ILE A 26 -1.54 -19.12 26.43
CA ILE A 26 -2.74 -19.78 25.90
C ILE A 26 -3.18 -20.93 26.79
N GLN A 27 -2.24 -21.78 27.21
CA GLN A 27 -2.54 -22.88 28.14
C GLN A 27 -3.05 -22.38 29.51
N LYS A 28 -2.39 -21.38 30.06
CA LYS A 28 -2.76 -20.80 31.35
C LYS A 28 -4.17 -20.21 31.36
N GLU A 29 -4.54 -19.54 30.28
CA GLU A 29 -5.84 -18.90 30.10
C GLU A 29 -6.92 -19.84 29.54
N ASN A 30 -6.60 -21.15 29.34
CA ASN A 30 -7.50 -22.17 28.78
C ASN A 30 -8.09 -21.77 27.41
N ILE A 31 -7.27 -21.15 26.54
CA ILE A 31 -7.67 -20.76 25.19
C ILE A 31 -7.49 -21.97 24.27
N ASN A 32 -8.56 -22.39 23.60
CA ASN A 32 -8.58 -23.58 22.74
C ASN A 32 -8.37 -23.25 21.27
N ALA A 33 -8.67 -22.01 20.84
CA ALA A 33 -8.52 -21.58 19.46
C ALA A 33 -8.21 -20.10 19.37
N LEU A 34 -7.58 -19.70 18.29
CA LEU A 34 -7.22 -18.30 18.00
C LEU A 34 -7.88 -17.85 16.70
N ILE A 35 -8.43 -16.64 16.69
CA ILE A 35 -8.83 -15.94 15.48
C ILE A 35 -7.81 -14.83 15.26
N ILE A 36 -7.10 -14.90 14.14
CA ILE A 36 -6.06 -13.94 13.78
C ILE A 36 -6.58 -13.06 12.63
N ILE A 37 -6.70 -11.76 12.88
CA ILE A 37 -7.08 -10.77 11.88
C ILE A 37 -5.82 -10.00 11.52
N GLY A 38 -5.32 -10.17 10.28
CA GLY A 38 -4.08 -9.52 9.88
C GLY A 38 -3.66 -9.86 8.45
N GLY A 39 -2.53 -9.29 8.04
CA GLY A 39 -1.90 -9.54 6.76
C GLY A 39 -0.96 -10.75 6.75
N ASP A 40 -0.16 -10.88 5.71
CA ASP A 40 0.73 -12.01 5.43
C ASP A 40 1.59 -12.42 6.64
N GLY A 41 2.28 -11.48 7.27
CA GLY A 41 3.14 -11.78 8.42
C GLY A 41 2.38 -12.36 9.61
N SER A 42 1.16 -11.88 9.88
CA SER A 42 0.33 -12.39 10.97
C SER A 42 -0.21 -13.80 10.67
N LEU A 43 -0.64 -14.03 9.43
CA LEU A 43 -1.16 -15.34 9.03
C LEU A 43 -0.06 -16.38 8.92
N THR A 44 1.12 -16.01 8.43
CA THR A 44 2.32 -16.86 8.46
C THR A 44 2.71 -17.23 9.88
N GLY A 45 2.75 -16.25 10.78
CA GLY A 45 3.02 -16.51 12.20
C GLY A 45 2.00 -17.44 12.85
N ALA A 46 0.71 -17.29 12.52
CA ALA A 46 -0.36 -18.15 12.99
C ALA A 46 -0.19 -19.60 12.50
N ARG A 47 0.16 -19.79 11.21
CA ARG A 47 0.41 -21.11 10.63
C ARG A 47 1.56 -21.82 11.34
N ILE A 48 2.71 -21.15 11.49
CA ILE A 48 3.86 -21.71 12.20
C ILE A 48 3.50 -22.08 13.64
N PHE A 49 2.76 -21.22 14.32
CA PHE A 49 2.34 -21.44 15.69
C PHE A 49 1.38 -22.62 15.84
N ALA A 50 0.44 -22.78 14.91
CA ALA A 50 -0.47 -23.91 14.85
C ALA A 50 0.28 -25.22 14.63
N GLU A 51 1.25 -25.25 13.72
CA GLU A 51 2.07 -26.43 13.43
C GLU A 51 2.98 -26.82 14.62
N GLU A 52 3.56 -25.85 15.33
CA GLU A 52 4.46 -26.12 16.47
C GLU A 52 3.73 -26.62 17.71
N TYR A 53 2.49 -26.18 17.96
CA TYR A 53 1.81 -26.39 19.24
C TYR A 53 0.43 -27.03 19.13
N ASP A 54 0.03 -27.46 17.96
CA ASP A 54 -1.29 -28.05 17.69
C ASP A 54 -2.46 -27.17 18.18
N VAL A 55 -2.34 -25.86 17.96
CA VAL A 55 -3.36 -24.87 18.34
C VAL A 55 -4.23 -24.56 17.11
N THR A 56 -5.54 -24.67 17.27
CA THR A 56 -6.47 -24.28 16.20
C THR A 56 -6.37 -22.77 15.94
N CYS A 57 -6.00 -22.39 14.70
CA CYS A 57 -5.92 -21.02 14.26
C CYS A 57 -6.84 -20.76 13.06
N ILE A 58 -7.63 -19.70 13.11
CA ILE A 58 -8.46 -19.22 12.00
C ILE A 58 -7.95 -17.86 11.59
N GLY A 59 -7.49 -17.73 10.33
CA GLY A 59 -7.00 -16.48 9.78
C GLY A 59 -8.10 -15.69 9.06
N LEU A 60 -8.17 -14.39 9.30
CA LEU A 60 -9.02 -13.44 8.57
C LEU A 60 -8.10 -12.43 7.86
N PRO A 61 -8.25 -12.21 6.55
CA PRO A 61 -7.33 -11.42 5.74
C PRO A 61 -7.51 -9.91 5.96
N GLY A 62 -7.00 -9.39 7.07
CA GLY A 62 -7.11 -7.99 7.50
C GLY A 62 -5.89 -7.17 7.07
N THR A 63 -5.87 -6.71 5.82
CA THR A 63 -4.83 -5.82 5.27
C THR A 63 -5.44 -4.94 4.18
N ILE A 64 -4.86 -3.76 3.96
CA ILE A 64 -5.25 -2.87 2.86
C ILE A 64 -4.51 -3.17 1.56
N ASP A 65 -3.42 -3.92 1.60
CA ASP A 65 -2.52 -4.12 0.46
C ASP A 65 -3.11 -5.07 -0.60
N ASN A 66 -4.08 -5.90 -0.22
CA ASN A 66 -4.73 -6.92 -1.05
C ASN A 66 -3.75 -7.93 -1.67
N ASP A 67 -2.67 -8.24 -0.96
CA ASP A 67 -1.52 -9.02 -1.39
C ASP A 67 -1.54 -10.49 -0.91
N LEU A 68 -2.69 -10.97 -0.40
CA LEU A 68 -2.83 -12.31 0.14
C LEU A 68 -3.34 -13.30 -0.92
N TYR A 69 -2.58 -14.35 -1.14
CA TYR A 69 -3.03 -15.46 -2.00
C TYR A 69 -4.24 -16.19 -1.40
N GLY A 70 -5.21 -16.50 -2.25
CA GLY A 70 -6.40 -17.29 -1.85
C GLY A 70 -7.60 -16.47 -1.39
N THR A 71 -7.55 -15.15 -1.51
CA THR A 71 -8.71 -14.26 -1.35
C THR A 71 -8.77 -13.26 -2.49
N ASP A 72 -9.96 -12.90 -2.94
CA ASP A 72 -10.15 -11.89 -3.98
C ASP A 72 -10.00 -10.49 -3.40
N PHE A 73 -10.53 -10.27 -2.19
CA PHE A 73 -10.46 -9.00 -1.48
C PHE A 73 -10.11 -9.20 -0.02
N THR A 74 -9.19 -8.38 0.45
CA THR A 74 -8.82 -8.32 1.87
C THR A 74 -9.68 -7.31 2.62
N ILE A 75 -9.84 -7.54 3.93
CA ILE A 75 -10.63 -6.66 4.80
C ILE A 75 -9.88 -5.34 4.97
N GLY A 76 -10.50 -4.25 4.54
CA GLY A 76 -9.93 -2.91 4.60
C GLY A 76 -9.47 -2.36 3.25
N TYR A 77 -9.23 -3.21 2.25
CA TYR A 77 -8.79 -2.78 0.93
C TYR A 77 -9.77 -1.79 0.26
N ASP A 78 -11.04 -2.14 0.17
CA ASP A 78 -12.06 -1.29 -0.44
C ASP A 78 -12.22 0.05 0.31
N THR A 79 -12.13 0.03 1.64
CA THR A 79 -12.15 1.25 2.45
C THR A 79 -10.96 2.16 2.14
N ALA A 80 -9.76 1.58 2.01
CA ALA A 80 -8.57 2.33 1.65
C ALA A 80 -8.67 2.91 0.23
N LEU A 81 -9.18 2.11 -0.72
CA LEU A 81 -9.42 2.54 -2.10
C LEU A 81 -10.35 3.76 -2.16
N ASN A 82 -11.48 3.70 -1.49
CA ASN A 82 -12.44 4.81 -1.44
C ASN A 82 -11.82 6.08 -0.82
N THR A 83 -11.01 5.92 0.24
CA THR A 83 -10.28 7.03 0.87
C THR A 83 -9.31 7.69 -0.11
N ILE A 84 -8.57 6.89 -0.88
CA ILE A 84 -7.62 7.41 -1.89
C ILE A 84 -8.40 8.19 -2.96
N VAL A 85 -9.48 7.63 -3.50
CA VAL A 85 -10.30 8.29 -4.53
C VAL A 85 -10.82 9.62 -4.03
N GLU A 86 -11.38 9.68 -2.82
CA GLU A 86 -11.85 10.94 -2.22
C GLU A 86 -10.73 11.98 -2.08
N CYS A 87 -9.53 11.57 -1.68
CA CYS A 87 -8.38 12.47 -1.57
C CYS A 87 -7.92 12.96 -2.95
N VAL A 88 -7.87 12.09 -3.94
CA VAL A 88 -7.47 12.44 -5.30
C VAL A 88 -8.46 13.42 -5.95
N ASP A 89 -9.75 13.28 -5.71
CA ASP A 89 -10.77 14.22 -6.20
C ASP A 89 -10.53 15.63 -5.64
N LYS A 90 -10.21 15.75 -4.35
CA LYS A 90 -9.88 17.04 -3.72
C LYS A 90 -8.58 17.64 -4.29
N ILE A 91 -7.58 16.81 -4.59
CA ILE A 91 -6.32 17.24 -5.22
C ILE A 91 -6.58 17.72 -6.65
N ARG A 92 -7.48 17.06 -7.38
CA ARG A 92 -7.81 17.37 -8.77
C ARG A 92 -8.31 18.81 -8.94
N ASP A 93 -9.16 19.28 -8.04
CA ASP A 93 -9.64 20.66 -8.08
C ASP A 93 -8.49 21.66 -8.03
N THR A 94 -7.52 21.41 -7.15
CA THR A 94 -6.33 22.24 -7.01
C THR A 94 -5.38 22.10 -8.21
N ALA A 95 -5.19 20.87 -8.70
CA ALA A 95 -4.31 20.59 -9.84
C ALA A 95 -4.79 21.35 -11.08
N THR A 96 -6.09 21.28 -11.37
CA THR A 96 -6.70 21.94 -12.55
C THR A 96 -6.63 23.47 -12.46
N SER A 97 -6.77 24.04 -11.27
CA SER A 97 -6.75 25.50 -11.09
C SER A 97 -5.38 26.16 -11.29
N HIS A 98 -4.29 25.39 -11.23
CA HIS A 98 -2.93 25.92 -11.19
C HIS A 98 -1.95 25.26 -12.15
N ASP A 99 -2.41 24.46 -13.10
CA ASP A 99 -1.56 23.76 -14.07
C ASP A 99 -0.42 22.95 -13.41
N ARG A 100 -0.79 22.12 -12.40
CA ARG A 100 0.16 21.36 -11.56
C ARG A 100 0.21 19.90 -11.90
N ILE A 101 1.38 19.31 -11.65
CA ILE A 101 1.57 17.86 -11.62
C ILE A 101 1.61 17.41 -10.16
N PHE A 102 0.75 16.46 -9.80
CA PHE A 102 0.76 15.85 -8.48
C PHE A 102 1.22 14.39 -8.56
N PHE A 103 2.21 14.05 -7.74
CA PHE A 103 2.55 12.67 -7.42
C PHE A 103 1.92 12.31 -6.09
N VAL A 104 0.98 11.38 -6.08
CA VAL A 104 0.25 10.95 -4.88
C VAL A 104 0.78 9.59 -4.48
N GLU A 105 1.51 9.53 -3.35
CA GLU A 105 1.98 8.26 -2.81
C GLU A 105 0.87 7.56 -2.05
N VAL A 106 0.72 6.28 -2.32
CA VAL A 106 -0.24 5.39 -1.64
C VAL A 106 0.49 4.18 -1.07
N MET A 107 -0.06 3.62 -0.01
CA MET A 107 0.44 2.36 0.54
C MET A 107 0.25 1.21 -0.44
N GLY A 108 0.74 0.03 -0.12
CA GLY A 108 0.63 -1.18 -0.94
C GLY A 108 1.89 -2.05 -0.87
N ARG A 109 2.99 -1.55 -0.31
CA ARG A 109 4.28 -2.22 -0.16
C ARG A 109 4.77 -2.77 -1.52
N ASP A 110 4.78 -4.11 -1.66
CA ASP A 110 5.26 -4.80 -2.86
C ASP A 110 4.12 -5.12 -3.85
N ALA A 111 2.90 -4.60 -3.60
CA ALA A 111 1.71 -4.81 -4.42
C ALA A 111 1.09 -3.49 -4.89
N GLY A 112 0.86 -3.37 -6.18
CA GLY A 112 0.33 -2.17 -6.82
C GLY A 112 -1.19 -2.05 -6.84
N PHE A 113 -1.94 -2.93 -6.17
CA PHE A 113 -3.40 -2.97 -6.26
C PHE A 113 -4.08 -1.67 -5.87
N LEU A 114 -3.64 -1.04 -4.77
CA LEU A 114 -4.21 0.25 -4.33
C LEU A 114 -3.91 1.35 -5.35
N ALA A 115 -2.67 1.47 -5.82
CA ALA A 115 -2.28 2.50 -6.78
C ALA A 115 -3.00 2.32 -8.11
N GLN A 116 -3.02 1.10 -8.67
CA GLN A 116 -3.64 0.81 -9.95
C GLN A 116 -5.15 1.06 -9.92
N ASN A 117 -5.85 0.48 -8.94
CA ASN A 117 -7.31 0.58 -8.90
C ASN A 117 -7.79 1.98 -8.51
N SER A 118 -7.05 2.69 -7.64
CA SER A 118 -7.37 4.09 -7.34
C SER A 118 -7.11 5.01 -8.53
N ALA A 119 -6.07 4.75 -9.34
CA ALA A 119 -5.82 5.52 -10.56
C ALA A 119 -6.96 5.34 -11.56
N ILE A 120 -7.42 4.10 -11.77
CA ILE A 120 -8.55 3.82 -12.65
C ILE A 120 -9.83 4.49 -12.13
N ALA A 121 -10.14 4.31 -10.85
CA ALA A 121 -11.38 4.82 -10.25
C ALA A 121 -11.44 6.34 -10.18
N SER A 122 -10.31 7.00 -9.91
CA SER A 122 -10.22 8.47 -9.86
C SER A 122 -9.96 9.12 -11.22
N GLY A 123 -9.65 8.34 -12.26
CA GLY A 123 -9.24 8.87 -13.56
C GLY A 123 -7.90 9.62 -13.50
N ALA A 124 -6.98 9.19 -12.66
CA ALA A 124 -5.60 9.67 -12.67
C ALA A 124 -4.91 9.31 -13.99
N GLU A 125 -3.95 10.12 -14.38
CA GLU A 125 -3.30 9.98 -15.68
C GLU A 125 -2.36 8.80 -15.76
N ALA A 126 -1.77 8.37 -14.61
CA ALA A 126 -0.92 7.19 -14.53
C ALA A 126 -0.91 6.56 -13.13
N ALA A 127 -0.52 5.29 -13.07
CA ALA A 127 -0.12 4.61 -11.85
C ALA A 127 1.29 4.05 -12.02
N ILE A 128 2.12 4.19 -10.98
CA ILE A 128 3.45 3.57 -10.90
C ILE A 128 3.37 2.49 -9.83
N ILE A 129 3.54 1.23 -10.27
CA ILE A 129 3.34 0.05 -9.45
C ILE A 129 4.60 -0.83 -9.42
N PRO A 130 4.83 -1.60 -8.34
CA PRO A 130 6.02 -2.44 -8.20
C PRO A 130 6.12 -3.56 -9.24
N GLU A 131 4.98 -4.08 -9.71
CA GLU A 131 4.90 -5.17 -10.68
C GLU A 131 5.32 -4.74 -12.08
N ASP A 132 5.10 -3.48 -12.40
CA ASP A 132 5.55 -2.91 -13.67
C ASP A 132 6.91 -2.24 -13.46
N ARG A 133 7.98 -2.98 -13.75
CA ARG A 133 9.36 -2.49 -13.73
C ARG A 133 9.68 -1.59 -14.94
N THR A 134 8.66 -1.12 -15.62
CA THR A 134 8.86 -0.22 -16.73
C THR A 134 9.57 1.04 -16.26
N ASP A 135 10.74 1.18 -16.78
CA ASP A 135 11.70 2.23 -16.53
C ASP A 135 11.06 3.62 -16.51
N VAL A 136 11.69 4.47 -15.75
CA VAL A 136 11.46 5.93 -15.69
C VAL A 136 11.27 6.55 -17.08
N ASP A 137 11.85 5.96 -18.13
CA ASP A 137 11.67 6.35 -19.53
C ASP A 137 10.21 6.30 -20.00
N GLN A 138 9.36 5.44 -19.42
CA GLN A 138 7.92 5.43 -19.70
C GLN A 138 7.19 6.58 -19.02
N LEU A 139 7.58 6.95 -17.80
CA LEU A 139 7.05 8.15 -17.15
C LEU A 139 7.39 9.40 -17.96
N GLU A 140 8.62 9.49 -18.47
CA GLU A 140 9.06 10.58 -19.34
C GLU A 140 8.27 10.60 -20.66
N THR A 141 8.07 9.44 -21.25
CA THR A 141 7.26 9.30 -22.45
C THR A 141 5.80 9.67 -22.18
N PHE A 142 5.25 9.26 -21.04
CA PHE A 142 3.89 9.58 -20.61
C PHE A 142 3.72 11.09 -20.37
N ILE A 143 4.60 11.70 -19.57
CA ILE A 143 4.59 13.14 -19.30
C ILE A 143 4.80 13.89 -20.61
N GLY A 144 5.78 13.49 -21.43
CA GLY A 144 6.05 14.12 -22.73
C GLY A 144 4.91 14.01 -23.74
N ARG A 145 4.10 12.95 -23.70
CA ARG A 145 2.92 12.77 -24.56
C ARG A 145 1.68 13.47 -24.02
N GLY A 146 1.43 13.37 -22.71
CA GLY A 146 0.24 13.90 -22.05
C GLY A 146 0.21 15.43 -22.04
N PHE A 147 1.35 16.05 -21.75
CA PHE A 147 1.49 17.51 -21.65
C PHE A 147 1.49 18.26 -23.01
N ARG A 148 1.73 17.55 -24.11
CA ARG A 148 1.86 18.24 -25.42
C ARG A 148 0.53 18.64 -26.05
N LYS A 149 -0.61 18.21 -25.57
CA LYS A 149 -1.81 18.35 -26.39
C LYS A 149 -3.02 19.07 -25.81
N THR A 150 -3.31 19.10 -24.50
CA THR A 150 -4.53 19.79 -24.00
C THR A 150 -4.72 19.84 -22.50
N LYS A 151 -3.94 19.15 -21.65
CA LYS A 151 -4.12 19.18 -20.21
C LYS A 151 -2.88 19.79 -19.57
N ASN A 152 -3.08 20.83 -18.78
CA ASN A 152 -2.01 21.49 -18.06
C ASN A 152 -1.78 20.90 -16.66
N SER A 153 -2.67 20.00 -16.20
CA SER A 153 -2.57 19.35 -14.90
C SER A 153 -2.58 17.83 -15.04
N SER A 154 -1.86 17.14 -14.16
CA SER A 154 -1.83 15.67 -14.11
C SER A 154 -1.68 15.14 -12.71
N ILE A 155 -2.29 14.00 -12.45
CA ILE A 155 -2.17 13.26 -11.21
C ILE A 155 -1.57 11.89 -11.53
N VAL A 156 -0.46 11.57 -10.87
CA VAL A 156 0.21 10.27 -10.97
C VAL A 156 0.14 9.62 -9.61
N ILE A 157 -0.43 8.43 -9.53
CA ILE A 157 -0.49 7.66 -8.29
C ILE A 157 0.70 6.72 -8.23
N VAL A 158 1.40 6.69 -7.10
CA VAL A 158 2.65 5.93 -6.94
C VAL A 158 2.52 5.03 -5.72
N THR A 159 2.77 3.73 -5.88
CA THR A 159 2.89 2.83 -4.72
C THR A 159 4.14 3.19 -3.91
N GLU A 160 4.03 3.23 -2.58
CA GLU A 160 5.20 3.31 -1.72
C GLU A 160 6.18 2.16 -2.06
N SER A 161 7.46 2.46 -2.11
CA SER A 161 8.48 1.45 -2.36
C SER A 161 9.47 1.38 -1.20
N PRO A 162 9.44 0.29 -0.41
CA PRO A 162 10.39 0.09 0.69
C PRO A 162 11.84 0.01 0.20
N GLU A 163 12.06 -0.44 -1.02
CA GLU A 163 13.39 -0.54 -1.63
C GLU A 163 13.91 0.80 -2.15
N ASN A 164 13.02 1.72 -2.43
CA ASN A 164 13.40 3.04 -2.92
C ASN A 164 13.71 3.97 -1.74
N LYS A 165 14.98 4.03 -1.35
CA LYS A 165 15.47 4.83 -0.21
C LYS A 165 15.11 6.33 -0.29
N ASN A 166 14.66 6.80 -1.44
CA ASN A 166 14.31 8.19 -1.70
C ASN A 166 12.80 8.48 -1.54
N GLY A 167 11.97 7.46 -1.22
CA GLY A 167 10.51 7.60 -1.19
C GLY A 167 9.90 7.57 -2.61
N GLY A 168 8.87 6.76 -2.84
CA GLY A 168 8.34 6.52 -4.18
C GLY A 168 7.97 7.81 -4.94
N ALA A 169 7.00 8.56 -4.45
CA ALA A 169 6.49 9.76 -5.14
C ALA A 169 7.52 10.90 -5.17
N ILE A 170 8.31 11.09 -4.12
CA ILE A 170 9.34 12.13 -4.05
C ILE A 170 10.41 11.90 -5.12
N TYR A 171 10.85 10.66 -5.30
CA TYR A 171 11.85 10.31 -6.32
C TYR A 171 11.40 10.70 -7.72
N TYR A 172 10.17 10.35 -8.11
CA TYR A 172 9.63 10.68 -9.41
C TYR A 172 9.37 12.19 -9.59
N ALA A 173 8.87 12.84 -8.55
CA ALA A 173 8.63 14.28 -8.56
C ALA A 173 9.93 15.07 -8.78
N ASP A 174 11.01 14.73 -8.08
CA ASP A 174 12.30 15.40 -8.19
C ASP A 174 12.94 15.20 -9.56
N ARG A 175 12.75 14.02 -10.15
CA ARG A 175 13.22 13.74 -11.50
C ARG A 175 12.48 14.59 -12.51
N VAL A 176 11.14 14.66 -12.42
CA VAL A 176 10.33 15.50 -13.33
C VAL A 176 10.68 16.97 -13.17
N LYS A 177 10.87 17.50 -11.96
CA LYS A 177 11.31 18.88 -11.74
C LYS A 177 12.65 19.17 -12.43
N LYS A 178 13.58 18.23 -12.39
CA LYS A 178 14.90 18.39 -13.00
C LYS A 178 14.84 18.42 -14.51
N GLU A 179 14.04 17.56 -15.11
CA GLU A 179 13.95 17.43 -16.56
C GLU A 179 13.00 18.44 -17.20
N TYR A 180 11.99 18.86 -16.46
CA TYR A 180 10.96 19.79 -16.90
C TYR A 180 10.78 20.96 -15.90
N PRO A 181 11.77 21.87 -15.80
CA PRO A 181 11.77 22.93 -14.76
C PRO A 181 10.65 23.97 -14.93
N GLY A 182 9.91 23.93 -16.04
CA GLY A 182 8.76 24.80 -16.27
C GLY A 182 7.44 24.34 -15.62
N TYR A 183 7.42 23.15 -15.00
CA TYR A 183 6.21 22.62 -14.36
C TYR A 183 6.23 22.79 -12.83
N ASP A 184 5.07 23.15 -12.26
CA ASP A 184 4.85 23.13 -10.80
C ASP A 184 4.51 21.71 -10.35
N VAL A 185 5.51 20.98 -9.83
CA VAL A 185 5.38 19.59 -9.39
C VAL A 185 5.26 19.52 -7.88
N ARG A 186 4.25 18.78 -7.39
CA ARG A 186 3.92 18.57 -5.99
C ARG A 186 3.87 17.07 -5.63
N VAL A 187 4.06 16.80 -4.33
CA VAL A 187 3.90 15.48 -3.72
C VAL A 187 2.92 15.60 -2.58
#